data_1e0d35249ef87539a32ca8383a68cc01
#
_entry.id   1e0d35249ef87539a32ca8383a68cc01
#
_cell.length_a   1.000
_cell.length_b   1.000
_cell.length_c   1.000
_cell.angle_alpha   90.00
_cell.angle_beta   90.00
_cell.angle_gamma   90.00
#
_symmetry.space_group_name_H-M   'P 1'
#
loop_
_entity.id
_entity.type
_entity.pdbx_description
1 polymer ?
#
loop_
_entity_poly.entity_id
_entity_poly.type
_entity_poly.pdbx_seq_one_letter_code
_entity_poly.pdbx_strand_id
1 'polypeptide(L)'
;LQSVAVTVGDHVTQGQPIAQIVQTDIEQKHKAAVEVFHAREHEYRDLNSKVARELAAKSQNFQKLEAAFEQVIRATSQRVDYLQVDVRNLESLLAKGYTTRRNLEERRQEMTDAQQRRADAQNEILKLRSQKTDLETQREREIEQSEFTLNEARRQMNAAAELLSQNTRVLSPIEGRVVEVKISAGSVLAIGTPVVEIESEGKELQAVIYIAAEHGKQVKPGMSVQFEPTTVKREEFGMMLGTVLSVSDFPMTPQGINAILHNENLVSRFSHNGAPYAAEMALEQDASTKTGYRWAVGQGPDTHLTSGTLTRAEITTRRQRPLDLVIPLIRHLTGIDG
;
A
#
# COMPACT_ATOMS: atom_id res chain seq x y z
N LEU A 1 -16.28 -1.33 16.18
CA LEU A 1 -16.14 -2.72 15.73
C LEU A 1 -17.49 -3.23 15.25
N GLN A 2 -17.57 -3.74 14.03
CA GLN A 2 -18.80 -4.28 13.46
C GLN A 2 -18.98 -5.76 13.86
N SER A 3 -17.94 -6.54 13.63
CA SER A 3 -17.95 -7.98 13.94
C SER A 3 -16.54 -8.49 14.21
N VAL A 4 -16.47 -9.57 14.98
CA VAL A 4 -15.27 -10.42 15.10
C VAL A 4 -15.59 -11.72 14.35
N ALA A 5 -14.71 -12.11 13.45
CA ALA A 5 -14.91 -13.26 12.56
C ALA A 5 -14.30 -14.56 13.12
N VAL A 6 -13.63 -14.48 14.27
CA VAL A 6 -12.91 -15.61 14.90
C VAL A 6 -13.34 -15.80 16.35
N THR A 7 -13.21 -17.03 16.84
CA THR A 7 -13.46 -17.41 18.23
C THR A 7 -12.19 -17.99 18.87
N VAL A 8 -12.16 -18.04 20.20
CA VAL A 8 -11.06 -18.65 20.94
C VAL A 8 -10.92 -20.12 20.54
N GLY A 9 -9.71 -20.53 20.19
CA GLY A 9 -9.37 -21.86 19.71
C GLY A 9 -9.28 -21.99 18.18
N ASP A 10 -9.76 -21.01 17.41
CA ASP A 10 -9.66 -21.03 15.95
C ASP A 10 -8.20 -20.90 15.48
N HIS A 11 -7.89 -21.61 14.40
CA HIS A 11 -6.62 -21.46 13.68
C HIS A 11 -6.78 -20.40 12.61
N VAL A 12 -5.85 -19.44 12.56
CA VAL A 12 -5.82 -18.34 11.58
C VAL A 12 -4.49 -18.34 10.80
N THR A 13 -4.58 -18.01 9.53
CA THR A 13 -3.40 -17.84 8.66
C THR A 13 -3.00 -16.37 8.59
N GLN A 14 -1.72 -16.11 8.25
CA GLN A 14 -1.26 -14.75 8.04
C GLN A 14 -2.07 -14.04 6.94
N GLY A 15 -2.55 -12.83 7.21
CA GLY A 15 -3.38 -12.05 6.29
C GLY A 15 -4.87 -12.41 6.32
N GLN A 16 -5.30 -13.39 7.11
CA GLN A 16 -6.70 -13.73 7.25
C GLN A 16 -7.48 -12.63 7.98
N PRO A 17 -8.65 -12.20 7.48
CA PRO A 17 -9.50 -11.24 8.17
C PRO A 17 -10.03 -11.83 9.50
N ILE A 18 -9.76 -11.16 10.62
CA ILE A 18 -10.16 -11.57 11.97
C ILE A 18 -11.25 -10.69 12.57
N ALA A 19 -11.38 -9.44 12.10
CA ALA A 19 -12.45 -8.56 12.51
C ALA A 19 -12.77 -7.52 11.44
N GLN A 20 -13.96 -6.92 11.53
CA GLN A 20 -14.42 -5.83 10.67
C GLN A 20 -14.75 -4.59 11.51
N ILE A 21 -14.24 -3.44 11.06
CA ILE A 21 -14.45 -2.14 11.70
C ILE A 21 -15.31 -1.28 10.77
N VAL A 22 -16.33 -0.61 11.30
CA VAL A 22 -17.07 0.44 10.58
C VAL A 22 -16.32 1.76 10.78
N GLN A 23 -16.03 2.43 9.67
CA GLN A 23 -15.46 3.77 9.67
C GLN A 23 -16.32 4.69 8.80
N THR A 24 -17.36 5.24 9.41
CA THR A 24 -18.38 6.05 8.72
C THR A 24 -17.78 7.20 7.93
N ASP A 25 -16.75 7.86 8.46
CA ASP A 25 -16.10 9.00 7.79
C ASP A 25 -15.38 8.56 6.50
N ILE A 26 -14.73 7.39 6.51
CA ILE A 26 -14.04 6.86 5.33
C ILE A 26 -15.06 6.35 4.31
N GLU A 27 -16.14 5.70 4.76
CA GLU A 27 -17.24 5.27 3.90
C GLU A 27 -17.90 6.46 3.20
N GLN A 28 -18.16 7.55 3.92
CA GLN A 28 -18.72 8.78 3.34
C GLN A 28 -17.77 9.42 2.34
N LYS A 29 -16.46 9.48 2.63
CA LYS A 29 -15.45 9.98 1.69
C LYS A 29 -15.40 9.15 0.42
N HIS A 30 -15.42 7.82 0.54
CA HIS A 30 -15.46 6.93 -0.63
C HIS A 30 -16.72 7.16 -1.44
N LYS A 31 -17.91 7.22 -0.81
CA LYS A 31 -19.18 7.48 -1.49
C LYS A 31 -19.15 8.82 -2.23
N ALA A 32 -18.68 9.88 -1.59
CA ALA A 32 -18.56 11.19 -2.22
C ALA A 32 -17.59 11.16 -3.43
N ALA A 33 -16.47 10.45 -3.33
CA ALA A 33 -15.53 10.31 -4.43
C ALA A 33 -16.13 9.52 -5.63
N VAL A 34 -16.95 8.50 -5.36
CA VAL A 34 -17.70 7.75 -6.38
C VAL A 34 -18.71 8.66 -7.09
N GLU A 35 -19.45 9.46 -6.34
CA GLU A 35 -20.43 10.42 -6.93
C GLU A 35 -19.73 11.45 -7.82
N VAL A 36 -18.59 12.00 -7.40
CA VAL A 36 -17.78 12.93 -8.21
C VAL A 36 -17.27 12.24 -9.47
N PHE A 37 -16.77 11.00 -9.36
CA PHE A 37 -16.31 10.24 -10.53
C PHE A 37 -17.44 10.05 -11.56
N HIS A 38 -18.62 9.61 -11.13
CA HIS A 38 -19.76 9.43 -12.05
C HIS A 38 -20.23 10.74 -12.68
N ALA A 39 -20.21 11.85 -11.93
CA ALA A 39 -20.55 13.17 -12.48
C ALA A 39 -19.57 13.57 -13.59
N ARG A 40 -18.25 13.41 -13.38
CA ARG A 40 -17.22 13.70 -14.39
C ARG A 40 -17.28 12.77 -15.58
N GLU A 41 -17.60 11.49 -15.37
CA GLU A 41 -17.79 10.52 -16.44
C GLU A 41 -18.95 10.91 -17.35
N HIS A 42 -20.06 11.33 -16.76
CA HIS A 42 -21.23 11.81 -17.52
C HIS A 42 -20.87 13.08 -18.32
N GLU A 43 -20.25 14.07 -17.68
CA GLU A 43 -19.80 15.31 -18.30
C GLU A 43 -18.86 15.05 -19.49
N TYR A 44 -17.88 14.16 -19.34
CA TYR A 44 -16.97 13.77 -20.42
C TYR A 44 -17.69 13.10 -21.59
N ARG A 45 -18.62 12.18 -21.33
CA ARG A 45 -19.41 11.50 -22.38
C ARG A 45 -20.28 12.48 -23.14
N ASP A 46 -20.95 13.40 -22.43
CA ASP A 46 -21.81 14.41 -23.02
C ASP A 46 -21.00 15.38 -23.88
N LEU A 47 -19.87 15.87 -23.38
CA LEU A 47 -18.97 16.72 -24.15
C LEU A 47 -18.51 16.04 -25.43
N ASN A 48 -18.03 14.79 -25.34
CA ASN A 48 -17.56 14.02 -26.49
C ASN A 48 -18.64 13.85 -27.56
N SER A 49 -19.87 13.52 -27.12
CA SER A 49 -21.00 13.36 -28.04
C SER A 49 -21.43 14.67 -28.71
N LYS A 50 -21.38 15.78 -27.96
CA LYS A 50 -21.67 17.13 -28.44
C LYS A 50 -20.62 17.59 -29.45
N VAL A 51 -19.34 17.45 -29.11
CA VAL A 51 -18.22 17.82 -29.98
C VAL A 51 -18.24 17.02 -31.28
N ALA A 52 -18.46 15.70 -31.20
CA ALA A 52 -18.54 14.85 -32.40
C ALA A 52 -19.65 15.32 -33.34
N ARG A 53 -20.85 15.65 -32.82
CA ARG A 53 -21.95 16.17 -33.63
C ARG A 53 -21.64 17.54 -34.25
N GLU A 54 -21.01 18.43 -33.49
CA GLU A 54 -20.62 19.76 -33.96
C GLU A 54 -19.58 19.68 -35.05
N LEU A 55 -18.50 18.88 -34.85
CA LEU A 55 -17.44 18.71 -35.85
C LEU A 55 -17.99 18.09 -37.16
N ALA A 56 -18.89 17.11 -37.02
CA ALA A 56 -19.53 16.52 -38.23
C ALA A 56 -20.33 17.56 -39.02
N ALA A 57 -21.16 18.34 -38.34
CA ALA A 57 -21.97 19.39 -39.00
C ALA A 57 -21.08 20.49 -39.61
N LYS A 58 -20.06 20.97 -38.92
CA LYS A 58 -19.11 21.98 -39.39
C LYS A 58 -18.27 21.43 -40.56
N SER A 59 -17.78 20.18 -40.48
CA SER A 59 -17.03 19.52 -41.56
C SER A 59 -17.84 19.45 -42.83
N GLN A 60 -19.12 19.09 -42.76
CA GLN A 60 -20.00 19.08 -43.92
C GLN A 60 -20.14 20.49 -44.54
N ASN A 61 -20.26 21.53 -43.71
CA ASN A 61 -20.34 22.90 -44.21
C ASN A 61 -19.03 23.35 -44.87
N PHE A 62 -17.87 23.08 -44.26
CA PHE A 62 -16.56 23.36 -44.84
C PHE A 62 -16.39 22.66 -46.21
N GLN A 63 -16.77 21.38 -46.33
CA GLN A 63 -16.70 20.65 -47.57
C GLN A 63 -17.57 21.31 -48.69
N LYS A 64 -18.78 21.77 -48.38
CA LYS A 64 -19.64 22.47 -49.35
C LYS A 64 -19.04 23.78 -49.85
N LEU A 65 -18.46 24.57 -48.91
CA LEU A 65 -17.82 25.84 -49.24
C LEU A 65 -16.54 25.61 -50.08
N GLU A 66 -15.70 24.63 -49.68
CA GLU A 66 -14.51 24.27 -50.43
C GLU A 66 -14.85 23.83 -51.87
N ALA A 67 -15.87 22.98 -52.03
CA ALA A 67 -16.33 22.56 -53.36
C ALA A 67 -16.82 23.72 -54.23
N ALA A 68 -17.51 24.71 -53.61
CA ALA A 68 -17.96 25.91 -54.32
C ALA A 68 -16.77 26.77 -54.79
N PHE A 69 -15.77 26.99 -53.94
CA PHE A 69 -14.57 27.73 -54.35
C PHE A 69 -13.75 26.94 -55.38
N GLU A 70 -13.61 25.64 -55.28
CA GLU A 70 -12.98 24.85 -56.31
C GLU A 70 -13.67 24.95 -57.67
N GLN A 71 -15.01 25.08 -57.69
CA GLN A 71 -15.75 25.32 -58.93
C GLN A 71 -15.39 26.69 -59.54
N VAL A 72 -15.28 27.74 -58.68
CA VAL A 72 -14.83 29.05 -59.12
C VAL A 72 -13.39 29.01 -59.67
N ILE A 73 -12.49 28.28 -59.00
CA ILE A 73 -11.11 28.10 -59.45
C ILE A 73 -11.05 27.41 -60.81
N ARG A 74 -11.84 26.33 -61.00
CA ARG A 74 -11.93 25.64 -62.30
C ARG A 74 -12.40 26.56 -63.40
N ALA A 75 -13.50 27.31 -63.18
CA ALA A 75 -14.06 28.22 -64.18
C ALA A 75 -13.11 29.38 -64.50
N THR A 76 -12.49 29.98 -63.47
CA THR A 76 -11.54 31.09 -63.71
C THR A 76 -10.23 30.59 -64.31
N SER A 77 -9.75 29.38 -64.05
CA SER A 77 -8.59 28.79 -64.73
C SER A 77 -8.84 28.59 -66.18
N GLN A 78 -10.00 28.04 -66.61
CA GLN A 78 -10.37 27.89 -67.98
C GLN A 78 -10.42 29.28 -68.70
N ARG A 79 -10.93 30.32 -68.02
CA ARG A 79 -10.99 31.67 -68.53
C ARG A 79 -9.58 32.26 -68.75
N VAL A 80 -8.69 32.04 -67.77
CA VAL A 80 -7.26 32.47 -67.85
C VAL A 80 -6.61 31.79 -69.05
N ASP A 81 -6.73 30.47 -69.22
CA ASP A 81 -6.13 29.72 -70.33
C ASP A 81 -6.63 30.23 -71.67
N TYR A 82 -7.94 30.48 -71.82
CA TYR A 82 -8.53 31.08 -73.04
C TYR A 82 -7.94 32.47 -73.32
N LEU A 83 -7.94 33.36 -72.34
CA LEU A 83 -7.44 34.72 -72.48
C LEU A 83 -5.94 34.75 -72.75
N GLN A 84 -5.16 33.80 -72.20
CA GLN A 84 -3.71 33.68 -72.48
C GLN A 84 -3.43 33.37 -73.96
N VAL A 85 -4.25 32.49 -74.57
CA VAL A 85 -4.14 32.17 -76.00
C VAL A 85 -4.57 33.40 -76.84
N ASP A 86 -5.68 34.08 -76.46
CA ASP A 86 -6.21 35.24 -77.14
C ASP A 86 -5.23 36.41 -77.14
N VAL A 87 -4.59 36.70 -75.98
CA VAL A 87 -3.53 37.72 -75.85
C VAL A 87 -2.33 37.41 -76.77
N ARG A 88 -1.86 36.17 -76.83
CA ARG A 88 -0.78 35.79 -77.77
C ARG A 88 -1.14 35.99 -79.23
N ASN A 89 -2.39 35.67 -79.61
CA ASN A 89 -2.88 35.87 -80.96
C ASN A 89 -2.96 37.36 -81.29
N LEU A 90 -3.47 38.20 -80.39
CA LEU A 90 -3.56 39.64 -80.55
C LEU A 90 -2.15 40.31 -80.62
N GLU A 91 -1.16 39.83 -79.86
CA GLU A 91 0.23 40.27 -79.95
C GLU A 91 0.79 40.02 -81.36
N SER A 92 0.52 38.83 -81.93
CA SER A 92 0.96 38.53 -83.33
C SER A 92 0.23 39.38 -84.35
N LEU A 93 -1.12 39.64 -84.17
CA LEU A 93 -1.86 40.51 -85.07
C LEU A 93 -1.44 42.00 -84.98
N LEU A 94 -1.11 42.45 -83.76
CA LEU A 94 -0.63 43.82 -83.56
C LEU A 94 0.73 44.04 -84.32
N ALA A 95 1.66 43.08 -84.27
CA ALA A 95 2.90 43.12 -84.97
C ALA A 95 2.74 43.21 -86.51
N LYS A 96 1.59 42.67 -87.02
CA LYS A 96 1.19 42.73 -88.42
C LYS A 96 0.36 43.97 -88.80
N GLY A 97 -0.01 44.84 -87.84
CA GLY A 97 -0.83 46.03 -88.01
C GLY A 97 -2.33 45.75 -88.15
N TYR A 98 -2.86 44.52 -87.84
CA TYR A 98 -4.29 44.10 -88.00
C TYR A 98 -5.15 44.34 -86.84
N THR A 99 -4.62 44.82 -85.67
CA THR A 99 -5.35 45.16 -84.48
C THR A 99 -4.75 46.42 -83.80
N THR A 100 -5.48 46.94 -82.79
CA THR A 100 -5.04 48.14 -82.03
C THR A 100 -4.40 47.75 -80.70
N ARG A 101 -3.47 48.58 -80.20
CA ARG A 101 -2.82 48.45 -78.89
C ARG A 101 -3.92 48.43 -77.78
N ARG A 102 -4.98 49.18 -77.94
CA ARG A 102 -6.08 49.26 -76.99
C ARG A 102 -6.76 47.87 -76.81
N ASN A 103 -7.07 47.18 -77.88
CA ASN A 103 -7.70 45.84 -77.82
C ASN A 103 -6.78 44.83 -77.09
N LEU A 104 -5.46 44.89 -77.32
CA LEU A 104 -4.52 44.03 -76.60
C LEU A 104 -4.50 44.34 -75.10
N GLU A 105 -4.46 45.61 -74.69
CA GLU A 105 -4.47 46.00 -73.30
C GLU A 105 -5.77 45.66 -72.60
N GLU A 106 -6.92 45.80 -73.22
CA GLU A 106 -8.21 45.36 -72.70
C GLU A 106 -8.22 43.84 -72.41
N ARG A 107 -7.68 43.01 -73.31
CA ARG A 107 -7.58 41.55 -73.07
C ARG A 107 -6.57 41.18 -72.00
N ARG A 108 -5.44 41.90 -71.88
CA ARG A 108 -4.50 41.71 -70.81
C ARG A 108 -5.13 42.04 -69.44
N GLN A 109 -5.93 43.11 -69.38
CA GLN A 109 -6.63 43.49 -68.16
C GLN A 109 -7.66 42.41 -67.76
N GLU A 110 -8.49 41.89 -68.74
CA GLU A 110 -9.40 40.78 -68.45
C GLU A 110 -8.68 39.51 -67.96
N MET A 111 -7.49 39.22 -68.52
CA MET A 111 -6.66 38.10 -68.05
C MET A 111 -6.19 38.31 -66.60
N THR A 112 -5.70 39.51 -66.27
CA THR A 112 -5.26 39.88 -64.92
C THR A 112 -6.42 39.78 -63.90
N ASP A 113 -7.61 40.28 -64.26
CA ASP A 113 -8.82 40.19 -63.45
C ASP A 113 -9.24 38.74 -63.20
N ALA A 114 -9.15 37.88 -64.21
CA ALA A 114 -9.42 36.44 -64.06
C ALA A 114 -8.37 35.74 -63.18
N GLN A 115 -7.10 36.09 -63.31
CA GLN A 115 -6.05 35.58 -62.43
C GLN A 115 -6.23 36.00 -60.97
N GLN A 116 -6.61 37.26 -60.74
CA GLN A 116 -6.92 37.77 -59.39
C GLN A 116 -8.08 37.00 -58.77
N ARG A 117 -9.21 36.85 -59.47
CA ARG A 117 -10.36 36.06 -58.96
C ARG A 117 -9.99 34.63 -58.62
N ARG A 118 -9.10 33.98 -59.40
CA ARG A 118 -8.60 32.63 -59.08
C ARG A 118 -7.76 32.64 -57.81
N ALA A 119 -6.88 33.60 -57.66
CA ALA A 119 -6.03 33.73 -56.47
C ALA A 119 -6.88 34.00 -55.21
N ASP A 120 -7.93 34.87 -55.32
CA ASP A 120 -8.83 35.16 -54.21
C ASP A 120 -9.57 33.89 -53.78
N ALA A 121 -10.10 33.09 -54.71
CA ALA A 121 -10.76 31.82 -54.42
C ALA A 121 -9.81 30.80 -53.78
N GLN A 122 -8.54 30.77 -54.23
CA GLN A 122 -7.52 29.91 -53.60
C GLN A 122 -7.22 30.34 -52.15
N ASN A 123 -7.11 31.65 -51.89
CA ASN A 123 -6.92 32.18 -50.55
C ASN A 123 -8.07 31.89 -49.62
N GLU A 124 -9.33 31.94 -50.14
CA GLU A 124 -10.52 31.56 -49.32
C GLU A 124 -10.47 30.07 -48.92
N ILE A 125 -10.04 29.16 -49.81
CA ILE A 125 -9.82 27.75 -49.43
C ILE A 125 -8.78 27.61 -48.31
N LEU A 126 -7.66 28.30 -48.43
CA LEU A 126 -6.61 28.25 -47.36
C LEU A 126 -7.14 28.74 -46.01
N LYS A 127 -7.90 29.83 -46.02
CA LYS A 127 -8.56 30.40 -44.83
C LYS A 127 -9.58 29.42 -44.24
N LEU A 128 -10.42 28.77 -45.05
CA LEU A 128 -11.37 27.76 -44.58
C LEU A 128 -10.65 26.56 -43.94
N ARG A 129 -9.53 26.10 -44.50
CA ARG A 129 -8.73 25.00 -43.98
C ARG A 129 -8.13 25.38 -42.63
N SER A 130 -7.58 26.61 -42.49
CA SER A 130 -7.08 27.11 -41.21
C SER A 130 -8.18 27.14 -40.18
N GLN A 131 -9.35 27.70 -40.49
CA GLN A 131 -10.49 27.77 -39.57
C GLN A 131 -10.97 26.37 -39.13
N LYS A 132 -10.94 25.39 -40.03
CA LYS A 132 -11.26 23.99 -39.70
C LYS A 132 -10.25 23.41 -38.69
N THR A 133 -8.97 23.57 -38.96
CA THR A 133 -7.88 23.09 -38.07
C THR A 133 -7.94 23.76 -36.70
N ASP A 134 -8.17 25.08 -36.65
CA ASP A 134 -8.30 25.82 -35.40
C ASP A 134 -9.46 25.32 -34.56
N LEU A 135 -10.62 25.05 -35.18
CA LEU A 135 -11.79 24.48 -34.50
C LEU A 135 -11.49 23.07 -33.97
N GLU A 136 -10.87 22.21 -34.79
CA GLU A 136 -10.52 20.82 -34.39
C GLU A 136 -9.57 20.85 -33.18
N THR A 137 -8.52 21.67 -33.22
CA THR A 137 -7.55 21.82 -32.14
C THR A 137 -8.20 22.39 -30.85
N GLN A 138 -9.11 23.35 -31.00
CA GLN A 138 -9.81 23.88 -29.83
C GLN A 138 -10.68 22.80 -29.15
N ARG A 139 -11.41 22.02 -29.95
CA ARG A 139 -12.28 20.96 -29.41
C ARG A 139 -11.48 19.81 -28.82
N GLU A 140 -10.35 19.46 -29.41
CA GLU A 140 -9.44 18.47 -28.87
C GLU A 140 -8.95 18.87 -27.47
N ARG A 141 -8.52 20.11 -27.28
CA ARG A 141 -8.11 20.64 -25.96
C ARG A 141 -9.23 20.59 -24.93
N GLU A 142 -10.49 20.88 -25.34
CA GLU A 142 -11.64 20.79 -24.43
C GLU A 142 -11.88 19.34 -23.97
N ILE A 143 -11.76 18.37 -24.88
CA ILE A 143 -11.88 16.93 -24.57
C ILE A 143 -10.74 16.49 -23.65
N GLU A 144 -9.49 16.84 -23.96
CA GLU A 144 -8.32 16.52 -23.15
C GLU A 144 -8.45 17.07 -21.71
N GLN A 145 -8.92 18.32 -21.58
CA GLN A 145 -9.16 18.92 -20.27
C GLN A 145 -10.23 18.17 -19.47
N SER A 146 -11.32 17.77 -20.14
CA SER A 146 -12.40 16.99 -19.50
C SER A 146 -11.92 15.58 -19.13
N GLU A 147 -11.11 14.94 -19.98
CA GLU A 147 -10.50 13.65 -19.71
C GLU A 147 -9.52 13.72 -18.51
N PHE A 148 -8.73 14.79 -18.43
CA PHE A 148 -7.84 15.02 -17.29
C PHE A 148 -8.62 15.08 -15.97
N THR A 149 -9.73 15.84 -15.93
CA THR A 149 -10.57 15.93 -14.71
C THR A 149 -11.24 14.61 -14.36
N LEU A 150 -11.66 13.82 -15.35
CA LEU A 150 -12.22 12.48 -15.15
C LEU A 150 -11.15 11.54 -14.55
N ASN A 151 -9.95 11.55 -15.10
CA ASN A 151 -8.86 10.70 -14.62
C ASN A 151 -8.42 11.09 -13.20
N GLU A 152 -8.46 12.38 -12.84
CA GLU A 152 -8.23 12.85 -11.47
C GLU A 152 -9.30 12.32 -10.52
N ALA A 153 -10.58 12.43 -10.88
CA ALA A 153 -11.68 11.89 -10.07
C ALA A 153 -11.58 10.37 -9.90
N ARG A 154 -11.15 9.65 -10.94
CA ARG A 154 -10.91 8.20 -10.88
C ARG A 154 -9.79 7.85 -9.89
N ARG A 155 -8.68 8.59 -9.90
CA ARG A 155 -7.58 8.39 -8.93
C ARG A 155 -8.05 8.63 -7.50
N GLN A 156 -8.84 9.69 -7.27
CA GLN A 156 -9.39 10.00 -5.94
C GLN A 156 -10.36 8.92 -5.45
N MET A 157 -11.23 8.41 -6.32
CA MET A 157 -12.14 7.30 -6.01
C MET A 157 -11.36 6.03 -5.64
N ASN A 158 -10.35 5.66 -6.43
CA ASN A 158 -9.52 4.48 -6.16
C ASN A 158 -8.73 4.63 -4.86
N ALA A 159 -8.16 5.79 -4.57
CA ALA A 159 -7.46 6.06 -3.31
C ALA A 159 -8.41 5.98 -2.10
N ALA A 160 -9.64 6.49 -2.22
CA ALA A 160 -10.64 6.38 -1.17
C ALA A 160 -11.12 4.93 -0.97
N ALA A 161 -11.25 4.14 -2.04
CA ALA A 161 -11.59 2.71 -1.98
C ALA A 161 -10.49 1.90 -1.28
N GLU A 162 -9.23 2.16 -1.62
CA GLU A 162 -8.08 1.52 -0.99
C GLU A 162 -8.00 1.85 0.50
N LEU A 163 -8.16 3.12 0.86
CA LEU A 163 -8.20 3.57 2.26
C LEU A 163 -9.34 2.88 3.03
N LEU A 164 -10.52 2.75 2.42
CA LEU A 164 -11.66 2.04 3.02
C LEU A 164 -11.32 0.56 3.24
N SER A 165 -10.74 -0.11 2.25
CA SER A 165 -10.40 -1.53 2.34
C SER A 165 -9.35 -1.82 3.41
N GLN A 166 -8.33 -0.97 3.54
CA GLN A 166 -7.26 -1.11 4.53
C GLN A 166 -7.71 -0.82 5.96
N ASN A 167 -8.66 0.11 6.14
CA ASN A 167 -9.07 0.55 7.46
C ASN A 167 -10.33 -0.17 8.00
N THR A 168 -11.03 -0.95 7.18
CA THR A 168 -12.23 -1.67 7.61
C THR A 168 -11.97 -3.12 7.99
N ARG A 169 -10.81 -3.69 7.63
CA ARG A 169 -10.46 -5.08 7.92
C ARG A 169 -9.28 -5.15 8.87
N VAL A 170 -9.43 -5.89 9.96
CA VAL A 170 -8.31 -6.28 10.82
C VAL A 170 -7.81 -7.63 10.35
N LEU A 171 -6.56 -7.69 9.93
CA LEU A 171 -5.94 -8.91 9.40
C LEU A 171 -5.02 -9.53 10.46
N SER A 172 -4.91 -10.86 10.46
CA SER A 172 -3.93 -11.55 11.31
C SER A 172 -2.50 -11.26 10.81
N PRO A 173 -1.59 -10.78 11.67
CA PRO A 173 -0.20 -10.54 11.30
C PRO A 173 0.62 -11.83 11.17
N ILE A 174 0.17 -12.92 11.79
CA ILE A 174 0.89 -14.21 11.85
C ILE A 174 -0.07 -15.36 11.63
N GLU A 175 0.46 -16.54 11.33
CA GLU A 175 -0.24 -17.81 11.42
C GLU A 175 -0.20 -18.34 12.86
N GLY A 176 -1.33 -18.85 13.36
CA GLY A 176 -1.42 -19.35 14.70
C GLY A 176 -2.85 -19.59 15.18
N ARG A 177 -2.98 -19.87 16.48
CA ARG A 177 -4.26 -20.13 17.15
C ARG A 177 -4.70 -18.90 17.94
N VAL A 178 -5.99 -18.57 17.87
CA VAL A 178 -6.61 -17.51 18.67
C VAL A 178 -6.69 -17.95 20.13
N VAL A 179 -6.00 -17.22 21.00
CA VAL A 179 -5.93 -17.48 22.45
C VAL A 179 -7.00 -16.67 23.18
N GLU A 180 -7.20 -15.44 22.79
CA GLU A 180 -8.14 -14.53 23.45
C GLU A 180 -8.75 -13.55 22.44
N VAL A 181 -10.05 -13.30 22.59
CA VAL A 181 -10.76 -12.20 21.89
C VAL A 181 -11.04 -11.12 22.93
N LYS A 182 -10.32 -10.00 22.84
CA LYS A 182 -10.32 -8.93 23.88
C LYS A 182 -11.49 -7.96 23.75
N ILE A 183 -12.23 -8.01 22.64
CA ILE A 183 -13.26 -7.02 22.31
C ILE A 183 -14.52 -7.69 21.77
N SER A 184 -15.66 -7.12 22.12
CA SER A 184 -16.98 -7.56 21.62
C SER A 184 -17.44 -6.69 20.45
N ALA A 185 -18.30 -7.25 19.59
CA ALA A 185 -19.01 -6.49 18.57
C ALA A 185 -19.79 -5.33 19.20
N GLY A 186 -19.82 -4.18 18.51
CA GLY A 186 -20.41 -2.94 19.00
C GLY A 186 -19.45 -2.03 19.78
N SER A 187 -18.26 -2.49 20.16
CA SER A 187 -17.29 -1.67 20.89
C SER A 187 -16.70 -0.56 20.01
N VAL A 188 -16.47 0.62 20.61
CA VAL A 188 -15.72 1.70 19.99
C VAL A 188 -14.23 1.46 20.23
N LEU A 189 -13.45 1.48 19.15
CA LEU A 189 -12.00 1.22 19.19
C LEU A 189 -11.20 2.49 19.05
N ALA A 190 -10.22 2.68 19.93
CA ALA A 190 -9.15 3.64 19.72
C ALA A 190 -8.01 2.99 18.88
N ILE A 191 -7.20 3.84 18.25
CA ILE A 191 -6.01 3.36 17.54
C ILE A 191 -5.08 2.67 18.55
N GLY A 192 -4.62 1.45 18.21
CA GLY A 192 -3.75 0.66 19.08
C GLY A 192 -4.48 -0.25 20.07
N THR A 193 -5.83 -0.25 20.09
CA THR A 193 -6.59 -1.20 20.94
C THR A 193 -6.40 -2.62 20.43
N PRO A 194 -5.92 -3.57 21.27
CA PRO A 194 -5.75 -4.96 20.88
C PRO A 194 -7.13 -5.63 20.69
N VAL A 195 -7.33 -6.31 19.56
CA VAL A 195 -8.59 -6.95 19.16
C VAL A 195 -8.58 -8.42 19.54
N VAL A 196 -7.53 -9.13 19.14
CA VAL A 196 -7.38 -10.57 19.31
C VAL A 196 -5.94 -10.87 19.68
N GLU A 197 -5.73 -11.86 20.52
CA GLU A 197 -4.41 -12.42 20.83
C GLU A 197 -4.23 -13.74 20.11
N ILE A 198 -3.12 -13.86 19.35
CA ILE A 198 -2.84 -15.03 18.51
C ILE A 198 -1.48 -15.60 18.93
N GLU A 199 -1.47 -16.89 19.24
CA GLU A 199 -0.28 -17.66 19.55
C GLU A 199 0.25 -18.33 18.27
N SER A 200 1.55 -18.14 17.98
CA SER A 200 2.19 -18.82 16.84
C SER A 200 2.37 -20.32 17.13
N GLU A 201 1.85 -21.17 16.28
CA GLU A 201 2.03 -22.60 16.37
C GLU A 201 3.38 -23.06 15.79
N GLY A 202 3.90 -24.18 16.30
CA GLY A 202 5.08 -24.86 15.75
C GLY A 202 6.43 -24.30 16.16
N LYS A 203 6.48 -23.32 17.09
CA LYS A 203 7.74 -22.84 17.68
C LYS A 203 8.00 -23.56 19.01
N GLU A 204 9.29 -23.72 19.33
CA GLU A 204 9.74 -24.27 20.60
C GLU A 204 9.30 -23.35 21.75
N LEU A 205 8.85 -23.95 22.87
CA LEU A 205 8.55 -23.17 24.05
C LEU A 205 9.83 -22.59 24.65
N GLN A 206 9.78 -21.35 25.04
CA GLN A 206 10.83 -20.67 25.80
C GLN A 206 10.23 -20.20 27.13
N ALA A 207 11.06 -20.20 28.17
CA ALA A 207 10.64 -19.65 29.47
C ALA A 207 11.26 -18.27 29.67
N VAL A 208 10.42 -17.31 30.11
CA VAL A 208 10.90 -16.01 30.59
C VAL A 208 10.79 -16.02 32.11
N ILE A 209 11.92 -15.84 32.80
CA ILE A 209 12.00 -15.84 34.25
C ILE A 209 12.36 -14.45 34.75
N TYR A 210 11.57 -13.95 35.70
CA TYR A 210 11.80 -12.66 36.34
C TYR A 210 12.61 -12.90 37.64
N ILE A 211 13.85 -12.36 37.67
CA ILE A 211 14.84 -12.58 38.73
C ILE A 211 14.90 -11.32 39.59
N ALA A 212 14.83 -11.49 40.91
CA ALA A 212 14.97 -10.38 41.85
C ALA A 212 16.26 -9.59 41.60
N ALA A 213 16.22 -8.25 41.81
CA ALA A 213 17.32 -7.34 41.48
C ALA A 213 18.66 -7.74 42.14
N GLU A 214 18.60 -8.28 43.33
CA GLU A 214 19.79 -8.71 44.10
C GLU A 214 20.53 -9.91 43.49
N HIS A 215 19.83 -10.73 42.68
CA HIS A 215 20.42 -11.93 42.07
C HIS A 215 20.62 -11.80 40.54
N GLY A 216 20.02 -10.78 39.89
CA GLY A 216 20.03 -10.64 38.44
C GLY A 216 21.42 -10.63 37.82
N LYS A 217 22.36 -9.92 38.40
CA LYS A 217 23.76 -9.85 37.92
C LYS A 217 24.62 -11.11 38.17
N GLN A 218 24.12 -12.06 38.95
CA GLN A 218 24.80 -13.33 39.20
C GLN A 218 24.46 -14.37 38.11
N VAL A 219 23.37 -14.18 37.41
CA VAL A 219 22.91 -15.08 36.32
C VAL A 219 23.58 -14.69 35.01
N LYS A 220 24.11 -15.68 34.31
CA LYS A 220 24.82 -15.50 33.05
C LYS A 220 24.30 -16.50 31.99
N PRO A 221 24.35 -16.15 30.70
CA PRO A 221 24.09 -17.09 29.64
C PRO A 221 24.91 -18.40 29.77
N GLY A 222 24.29 -19.53 29.44
CA GLY A 222 24.89 -20.86 29.57
C GLY A 222 24.76 -21.53 30.95
N MET A 223 24.20 -20.86 31.93
CA MET A 223 23.93 -21.48 33.25
C MET A 223 22.80 -22.49 33.17
N SER A 224 22.90 -23.60 33.88
CA SER A 224 21.86 -24.64 33.97
C SER A 224 20.69 -24.16 34.82
N VAL A 225 19.48 -24.47 34.34
CA VAL A 225 18.21 -24.12 34.99
C VAL A 225 17.37 -25.37 35.14
N GLN A 226 16.64 -25.44 36.24
CA GLN A 226 15.61 -26.45 36.47
C GLN A 226 14.27 -25.75 36.64
N PHE A 227 13.25 -26.20 35.90
CA PHE A 227 11.92 -25.62 35.88
C PHE A 227 10.90 -26.51 36.57
N GLU A 228 10.11 -25.92 37.39
CA GLU A 228 8.96 -26.53 38.06
C GLU A 228 7.66 -25.91 37.54
N PRO A 229 7.04 -26.49 36.49
CA PRO A 229 5.74 -26.01 36.02
C PRO A 229 4.68 -26.19 37.10
N THR A 230 3.82 -25.17 37.31
CA THR A 230 2.79 -25.22 38.34
C THR A 230 1.71 -26.28 38.09
N THR A 231 1.65 -26.80 36.87
CA THR A 231 0.73 -27.86 36.45
C THR A 231 1.24 -29.29 36.73
N VAL A 232 2.50 -29.41 37.18
CA VAL A 232 3.15 -30.73 37.37
C VAL A 232 3.67 -30.85 38.78
N LYS A 233 3.49 -32.02 39.39
CA LYS A 233 4.00 -32.31 40.74
C LYS A 233 5.46 -32.70 40.72
N ARG A 234 6.32 -31.88 41.37
CA ARG A 234 7.75 -32.08 41.47
C ARG A 234 8.09 -33.44 42.09
N GLU A 235 7.33 -33.90 43.06
CA GLU A 235 7.58 -35.14 43.81
C GLU A 235 7.44 -36.39 42.94
N GLU A 236 6.61 -36.31 41.87
CA GLU A 236 6.34 -37.44 40.97
C GLU A 236 7.25 -37.46 39.76
N PHE A 237 7.54 -36.29 39.16
CA PHE A 237 8.22 -36.18 37.86
C PHE A 237 9.54 -35.44 37.90
N GLY A 238 9.89 -34.84 39.04
CA GLY A 238 11.09 -34.01 39.13
C GLY A 238 10.90 -32.62 38.49
N MET A 239 12.02 -32.07 38.01
CA MET A 239 12.07 -30.75 37.37
C MET A 239 12.51 -30.90 35.92
N MET A 240 12.03 -30.02 35.07
CA MET A 240 12.42 -29.96 33.66
C MET A 240 13.76 -29.21 33.53
N LEU A 241 14.63 -29.65 32.62
CA LEU A 241 15.96 -29.11 32.44
C LEU A 241 16.01 -28.05 31.34
N GLY A 242 16.90 -27.07 31.52
CA GLY A 242 17.15 -26.05 30.52
C GLY A 242 18.38 -25.24 30.78
N THR A 243 18.59 -24.22 29.94
CA THR A 243 19.76 -23.33 30.00
C THR A 243 19.35 -21.88 29.82
N VAL A 244 20.09 -20.96 30.45
CA VAL A 244 19.91 -19.52 30.27
C VAL A 244 20.43 -19.13 28.87
N LEU A 245 19.58 -18.52 28.05
CA LEU A 245 19.93 -17.96 26.74
C LEU A 245 20.45 -16.53 26.88
N SER A 246 19.66 -15.68 27.52
CA SER A 246 19.97 -14.26 27.68
C SER A 246 19.49 -13.75 29.05
N VAL A 247 20.08 -12.66 29.50
CA VAL A 247 19.66 -11.92 30.71
C VAL A 247 19.67 -10.44 30.35
N SER A 248 18.64 -9.71 30.75
CA SER A 248 18.59 -8.26 30.57
C SER A 248 19.74 -7.55 31.32
N ASP A 249 20.35 -6.55 30.68
CA ASP A 249 21.45 -5.78 31.34
C ASP A 249 20.95 -4.88 32.46
N PHE A 250 19.69 -4.48 32.41
CA PHE A 250 19.05 -3.60 33.36
C PHE A 250 17.75 -4.22 33.89
N PRO A 251 17.35 -3.82 35.13
CA PRO A 251 16.03 -4.19 35.65
C PRO A 251 14.91 -3.69 34.74
N MET A 252 13.88 -4.51 34.51
CA MET A 252 12.76 -4.17 33.67
C MET A 252 11.73 -3.29 34.35
N THR A 253 11.19 -2.33 33.60
CA THR A 253 10.06 -1.52 34.06
C THR A 253 8.76 -2.32 34.01
N PRO A 254 7.71 -1.96 34.77
CA PRO A 254 6.40 -2.59 34.66
C PRO A 254 5.83 -2.56 33.22
N GLN A 255 6.07 -1.46 32.47
CA GLN A 255 5.67 -1.35 31.06
C GLN A 255 6.41 -2.36 30.19
N GLY A 256 7.72 -2.56 30.43
CA GLY A 256 8.49 -3.57 29.70
C GLY A 256 8.01 -5.00 29.96
N ILE A 257 7.65 -5.29 31.22
CA ILE A 257 7.06 -6.59 31.59
C ILE A 257 5.69 -6.77 30.93
N ASN A 258 4.87 -5.70 30.91
CA ASN A 258 3.54 -5.75 30.29
C ASN A 258 3.60 -5.95 28.76
N ALA A 259 4.64 -5.45 28.11
CA ALA A 259 4.86 -5.68 26.66
C ALA A 259 5.11 -7.17 26.32
N ILE A 260 5.55 -7.99 27.31
CA ILE A 260 5.78 -9.42 27.15
C ILE A 260 4.56 -10.22 27.60
N LEU A 261 3.98 -9.86 28.77
CA LEU A 261 2.95 -10.67 29.43
C LEU A 261 1.52 -10.29 29.02
N HIS A 262 1.29 -9.05 28.57
CA HIS A 262 -0.03 -8.49 28.25
C HIS A 262 -1.10 -8.68 29.36
N ASN A 263 -0.66 -8.83 30.63
CA ASN A 263 -1.49 -9.12 31.79
C ASN A 263 -1.04 -8.31 33.01
N GLU A 264 -1.82 -7.30 33.41
CA GLU A 264 -1.50 -6.38 34.50
C GLU A 264 -1.38 -7.07 35.87
N ASN A 265 -2.16 -8.13 36.11
CA ASN A 265 -2.08 -8.88 37.37
C ASN A 265 -0.75 -9.62 37.50
N LEU A 266 -0.27 -10.23 36.40
CA LEU A 266 1.04 -10.89 36.39
C LEU A 266 2.17 -9.85 36.48
N VAL A 267 2.04 -8.71 35.82
CA VAL A 267 3.01 -7.59 35.91
C VAL A 267 3.14 -7.16 37.38
N SER A 268 2.02 -6.89 38.05
CA SER A 268 2.02 -6.51 39.48
C SER A 268 2.64 -7.57 40.35
N ARG A 269 2.37 -8.85 40.11
CA ARG A 269 2.92 -9.98 40.86
C ARG A 269 4.42 -10.10 40.68
N PHE A 270 4.95 -9.95 39.48
CA PHE A 270 6.39 -10.09 39.20
C PHE A 270 7.20 -8.85 39.54
N SER A 271 6.59 -7.66 39.64
CA SER A 271 7.23 -6.42 40.01
C SER A 271 7.03 -6.03 41.50
N HIS A 272 6.30 -6.82 42.28
CA HIS A 272 5.94 -6.50 43.67
C HIS A 272 7.16 -6.20 44.57
N ASN A 273 8.25 -6.93 44.39
CA ASN A 273 9.46 -6.79 45.17
C ASN A 273 10.54 -5.89 44.51
N GLY A 274 10.11 -4.97 43.62
CA GLY A 274 11.00 -4.11 42.86
C GLY A 274 11.12 -4.52 41.41
N ALA A 275 11.92 -3.76 40.65
CA ALA A 275 12.12 -4.01 39.21
C ALA A 275 13.02 -5.26 39.00
N PRO A 276 12.51 -6.35 38.43
CA PRO A 276 13.28 -7.58 38.23
C PRO A 276 14.14 -7.51 36.96
N TYR A 277 15.14 -8.38 36.87
CA TYR A 277 15.81 -8.72 35.63
C TYR A 277 15.03 -9.81 34.90
N ALA A 278 14.85 -9.70 33.57
CA ALA A 278 14.28 -10.75 32.75
C ALA A 278 15.41 -11.63 32.19
N ALA A 279 15.21 -12.94 32.26
CA ALA A 279 16.09 -13.91 31.63
C ALA A 279 15.27 -14.83 30.71
N GLU A 280 15.71 -14.95 29.47
CA GLU A 280 15.17 -15.89 28.50
C GLU A 280 15.91 -17.22 28.62
N MET A 281 15.17 -18.31 28.59
CA MET A 281 15.70 -19.64 28.85
C MET A 281 15.18 -20.64 27.82
N ALA A 282 16.08 -21.47 27.31
CA ALA A 282 15.73 -22.61 26.47
C ALA A 282 15.45 -23.83 27.34
N LEU A 283 14.43 -24.58 26.96
CA LEU A 283 14.12 -25.89 27.52
C LEU A 283 14.90 -26.96 26.76
N GLU A 284 15.55 -27.91 27.46
CA GLU A 284 16.22 -29.03 26.81
C GLU A 284 15.20 -29.97 26.18
N GLN A 285 15.32 -30.16 24.85
CA GLN A 285 14.43 -31.06 24.11
C GLN A 285 14.81 -32.51 24.34
N ASP A 286 13.80 -33.38 24.42
CA ASP A 286 13.93 -34.83 24.45
C ASP A 286 12.72 -35.47 23.80
N ALA A 287 12.92 -35.93 22.56
CA ALA A 287 11.87 -36.57 21.75
C ALA A 287 11.39 -37.92 22.33
N SER A 288 12.08 -38.48 23.32
CA SER A 288 11.69 -39.73 23.97
C SER A 288 10.61 -39.51 25.04
N THR A 289 10.40 -38.30 25.46
CA THR A 289 9.39 -37.93 26.46
C THR A 289 8.10 -37.47 25.78
N LYS A 290 6.93 -37.67 26.42
CA LYS A 290 5.65 -37.22 25.89
C LYS A 290 5.49 -35.70 25.86
N THR A 291 6.19 -35.01 26.75
CA THR A 291 6.22 -33.55 26.80
C THR A 291 7.13 -32.96 25.71
N GLY A 292 8.02 -33.74 25.09
CA GLY A 292 9.05 -33.27 24.17
C GLY A 292 10.26 -32.62 24.85
N TYR A 293 10.29 -32.56 26.19
CA TYR A 293 11.32 -31.90 26.98
C TYR A 293 11.97 -32.85 27.99
N ARG A 294 13.23 -32.58 28.33
CA ARG A 294 14.02 -33.39 29.25
C ARG A 294 13.69 -33.11 30.70
N TRP A 295 13.49 -34.16 31.47
CA TRP A 295 13.20 -34.12 32.90
C TRP A 295 14.38 -34.64 33.72
N ALA A 296 14.54 -34.12 34.94
CA ALA A 296 15.59 -34.56 35.86
C ALA A 296 15.36 -36.01 36.32
N VAL A 297 14.13 -36.48 36.39
CA VAL A 297 13.74 -37.82 36.79
C VAL A 297 12.68 -38.36 35.85
N GLY A 298 12.93 -39.57 35.28
CA GLY A 298 11.94 -40.27 34.46
C GLY A 298 11.64 -39.61 33.10
N GLN A 299 10.43 -39.90 32.56
CA GLN A 299 9.97 -39.42 31.27
C GLN A 299 9.04 -38.18 31.34
N GLY A 300 8.88 -37.61 32.54
CA GLY A 300 7.96 -36.52 32.77
C GLY A 300 6.47 -36.94 32.75
N PRO A 301 5.55 -35.97 32.88
CA PRO A 301 4.11 -36.23 32.88
C PRO A 301 3.54 -36.57 31.52
N ASP A 302 2.36 -37.17 31.50
CA ASP A 302 1.61 -37.55 30.29
C ASP A 302 0.76 -36.36 29.73
N THR A 303 1.24 -35.15 29.90
CA THR A 303 0.53 -33.91 29.52
C THR A 303 1.41 -33.03 28.65
N HIS A 304 0.80 -32.37 27.65
CA HIS A 304 1.51 -31.37 26.86
C HIS A 304 1.62 -30.07 27.65
N LEU A 305 2.82 -29.49 27.64
CA LEU A 305 3.05 -28.13 28.16
C LEU A 305 2.69 -27.13 27.06
N THR A 306 1.91 -26.13 27.43
CA THR A 306 1.49 -25.06 26.52
C THR A 306 2.04 -23.72 26.97
N SER A 307 2.11 -22.78 26.06
CA SER A 307 2.37 -21.39 26.35
C SER A 307 1.42 -20.85 27.42
N GLY A 308 1.86 -19.86 28.20
CA GLY A 308 1.11 -19.33 29.33
C GLY A 308 1.22 -20.17 30.63
N THR A 309 1.89 -21.32 30.61
CA THR A 309 2.13 -22.12 31.81
C THR A 309 3.08 -21.40 32.75
N LEU A 310 2.63 -21.09 33.99
CA LEU A 310 3.50 -20.50 34.99
C LEU A 310 4.49 -21.54 35.53
N THR A 311 5.72 -21.12 35.73
CA THR A 311 6.79 -22.00 36.23
C THR A 311 7.64 -21.29 37.29
N ARG A 312 8.20 -22.05 38.22
CA ARG A 312 9.29 -21.65 39.07
C ARG A 312 10.60 -22.17 38.51
N ALA A 313 11.67 -21.40 38.57
CA ALA A 313 12.98 -21.81 38.09
C ALA A 313 14.04 -21.75 39.20
N GLU A 314 14.88 -22.79 39.26
CA GLU A 314 16.08 -22.85 40.10
C GLU A 314 17.31 -22.75 39.19
N ILE A 315 18.09 -21.66 39.31
CA ILE A 315 19.26 -21.39 38.48
C ILE A 315 20.51 -21.73 39.26
N THR A 316 21.38 -22.59 38.69
CA THR A 316 22.64 -22.95 39.31
C THR A 316 23.69 -21.85 39.01
N THR A 317 23.88 -20.93 39.96
CA THR A 317 24.82 -19.80 39.77
C THR A 317 26.28 -20.17 40.07
N ARG A 318 26.53 -21.19 40.92
CA ARG A 318 27.87 -21.62 41.27
C ARG A 318 27.92 -23.11 41.63
N ARG A 319 28.88 -23.83 41.08
CA ARG A 319 29.22 -25.20 41.51
C ARG A 319 30.50 -25.14 42.31
N GLN A 320 30.49 -25.60 43.58
CA GLN A 320 31.65 -25.67 44.44
C GLN A 320 31.87 -27.08 44.93
N ARG A 321 33.12 -27.54 44.97
CA ARG A 321 33.45 -28.82 45.60
C ARG A 321 33.40 -28.66 47.11
N PRO A 322 32.91 -29.61 47.90
CA PRO A 322 32.88 -29.54 49.37
C PRO A 322 34.24 -29.18 50.02
N LEU A 323 35.36 -29.60 49.41
CA LEU A 323 36.70 -29.24 49.84
C LEU A 323 37.03 -27.76 49.68
N ASP A 324 36.49 -27.08 48.68
CA ASP A 324 36.73 -25.67 48.45
C ASP A 324 36.08 -24.78 49.52
N LEU A 325 35.12 -25.28 50.29
CA LEU A 325 34.50 -24.61 51.43
C LEU A 325 35.36 -24.67 52.70
N VAL A 326 36.17 -25.73 52.81
CA VAL A 326 37.00 -25.96 54.03
C VAL A 326 38.36 -25.26 53.87
N ILE A 327 38.91 -25.21 52.66
CA ILE A 327 40.24 -24.62 52.39
C ILE A 327 40.33 -23.13 52.75
N PRO A 328 39.34 -22.23 52.44
CA PRO A 328 39.38 -20.85 52.86
C PRO A 328 39.43 -20.66 54.36
N LEU A 329 38.72 -21.53 55.11
CA LEU A 329 38.72 -21.50 56.57
C LEU A 329 40.07 -21.89 57.15
N ILE A 330 40.78 -22.86 56.55
CA ILE A 330 42.14 -23.26 56.93
C ILE A 330 43.14 -22.21 56.55
N ARG A 331 43.01 -21.56 55.35
CA ARG A 331 43.89 -20.43 54.97
C ARG A 331 43.80 -19.23 55.94
N HIS A 332 42.56 -18.88 56.34
CA HIS A 332 42.34 -17.85 57.35
C HIS A 332 42.91 -18.21 58.74
N LEU A 333 42.89 -19.51 59.09
CA LEU A 333 43.47 -19.98 60.41
C LEU A 333 44.98 -20.16 60.40
N THR A 334 45.57 -20.41 59.20
CA THR A 334 47.03 -20.68 59.09
C THR A 334 47.87 -19.49 58.65
N GLY A 335 47.24 -18.34 58.30
CA GLY A 335 47.99 -17.11 57.99
C GLY A 335 48.91 -17.19 56.76
N ILE A 336 48.69 -18.17 55.88
CA ILE A 336 49.45 -18.34 54.61
C ILE A 336 48.77 -17.55 53.53
N ASP A 337 48.94 -16.24 53.46
CA ASP A 337 48.69 -15.38 52.29
C ASP A 337 49.95 -15.44 51.42
N GLY A 338 49.79 -16.01 50.19
CA GLY A 338 50.81 -16.03 49.18
C GLY A 338 50.16 -15.59 47.83
#